data_9fdb3b46f12a3c53fbd51e9432ab1dc8
#
_entry.id   9fdb3b46f12a3c53fbd51e9432ab1dc8
#
_cell.length_a   1.000
_cell.length_b   1.000
_cell.length_c   1.000
_cell.angle_alpha   90.00
_cell.angle_beta   90.00
_cell.angle_gamma   90.00
#
_symmetry.space_group_name_H-M   'P 1'
#
loop_
_entity.id
_entity.type
_entity.pdbx_description
1 polymer ?
#
loop_
_entity_poly.entity_id
_entity_poly.type
_entity_poly.pdbx_seq_one_letter_code
_entity_poly.pdbx_strand_id
1 'polypeptide(L)'
;MNEIKEGRLIQTSNLYSDEFSTLIAGFNMMVRELQGREDRNRKLLDSYFAALAAALDARDPYTAGHSLRVAEYSVVIGHLAGLRQEDIDLLYKTALLHDIGKIGVRDNVLLKEGKLTAEEFDQVKAHPAQGENILLQIEPPDAMAPYLEGVRSHHERYDGAGYPDGLKGQEIPLFGRIIAVADAYDAMTSDRPYRSGMKSVDALNILEAGRGTQWDPDFAGMFVKYMRKEKKMIAIR
;
A
#
# COMPACT_ATOMS: atom_id res chain seq x y z
N MET A 1 30.28 -13.59 -16.58
CA MET A 1 30.75 -12.21 -16.25
C MET A 1 29.77 -11.10 -16.66
N ASN A 2 28.87 -11.32 -17.63
CA ASN A 2 27.89 -10.28 -18.03
C ASN A 2 26.74 -10.06 -17.00
N GLU A 3 26.35 -11.06 -16.24
CA GLU A 3 25.21 -10.95 -15.29
C GLU A 3 25.53 -10.12 -14.04
N ILE A 4 26.80 -9.98 -13.65
CA ILE A 4 27.20 -9.07 -12.56
C ILE A 4 26.98 -7.59 -12.95
N LYS A 5 26.98 -7.27 -14.25
CA LYS A 5 26.70 -5.91 -14.75
C LYS A 5 25.22 -5.50 -14.62
N GLU A 6 24.32 -6.46 -14.40
CA GLU A 6 22.90 -6.25 -14.19
C GLU A 6 22.48 -6.25 -12.70
N GLY A 7 23.47 -6.15 -11.79
CA GLY A 7 23.21 -6.10 -10.35
C GLY A 7 22.82 -7.44 -9.70
N ARG A 8 22.90 -8.56 -10.44
CA ARG A 8 22.59 -9.88 -9.89
C ARG A 8 23.82 -10.52 -9.27
N LEU A 9 23.74 -10.89 -8.00
CA LEU A 9 24.74 -11.67 -7.31
C LEU A 9 24.59 -13.15 -7.63
N ILE A 10 25.52 -13.72 -8.40
CA ILE A 10 25.52 -15.14 -8.81
C ILE A 10 26.71 -15.89 -8.23
N GLN A 11 26.50 -17.15 -7.87
CA GLN A 11 27.58 -18.05 -7.48
C GLN A 11 28.21 -18.68 -8.73
N THR A 12 29.52 -18.88 -8.68
CA THR A 12 30.28 -19.52 -9.75
C THR A 12 30.51 -20.99 -9.42
N SER A 13 30.34 -21.88 -10.40
CA SER A 13 30.66 -23.31 -10.24
C SER A 13 32.17 -23.48 -10.05
N ASN A 14 32.56 -24.26 -9.03
CA ASN A 14 33.95 -24.59 -8.78
C ASN A 14 34.34 -25.86 -9.54
N LEU A 15 35.08 -25.70 -10.65
CA LEU A 15 35.52 -26.77 -11.54
C LEU A 15 37.02 -27.05 -11.36
N TYR A 16 37.70 -26.39 -10.43
CA TYR A 16 39.16 -26.46 -10.23
C TYR A 16 39.48 -27.17 -8.91
N SER A 17 40.63 -27.84 -8.84
CA SER A 17 41.11 -28.53 -7.65
C SER A 17 42.44 -27.93 -7.10
N ASP A 18 42.73 -26.70 -7.48
CA ASP A 18 43.93 -25.94 -7.15
C ASP A 18 43.64 -24.64 -6.38
N GLU A 19 44.56 -23.69 -6.41
CA GLU A 19 44.43 -22.36 -5.74
C GLU A 19 43.20 -21.60 -6.21
N PHE A 20 42.76 -21.78 -7.44
CA PHE A 20 41.51 -21.19 -7.98
C PHE A 20 40.27 -21.73 -7.25
N SER A 21 40.29 -22.98 -6.83
CA SER A 21 39.24 -23.58 -6.01
C SER A 21 38.97 -22.78 -4.73
N THR A 22 40.05 -22.41 -4.03
CA THR A 22 39.97 -21.61 -2.78
C THR A 22 39.44 -20.20 -3.07
N LEU A 23 39.87 -19.58 -4.16
CA LEU A 23 39.40 -18.25 -4.57
C LEU A 23 37.91 -18.28 -4.92
N ILE A 24 37.45 -19.25 -5.68
CA ILE A 24 36.05 -19.42 -6.04
C ILE A 24 35.17 -19.68 -4.80
N ALA A 25 35.64 -20.51 -3.88
CA ALA A 25 34.93 -20.77 -2.63
C ALA A 25 34.79 -19.48 -1.78
N GLY A 26 35.87 -18.67 -1.66
CA GLY A 26 35.82 -17.38 -0.98
C GLY A 26 34.88 -16.39 -1.66
N PHE A 27 34.89 -16.31 -3.00
CA PHE A 27 33.98 -15.48 -3.75
C PHE A 27 32.51 -15.91 -3.52
N ASN A 28 32.21 -17.20 -3.63
CA ASN A 28 30.86 -17.71 -3.41
C ASN A 28 30.39 -17.51 -1.95
N MET A 29 31.30 -17.55 -0.99
CA MET A 29 30.99 -17.22 0.42
C MET A 29 30.62 -15.74 0.56
N MET A 30 31.38 -14.83 -0.06
CA MET A 30 31.08 -13.40 -0.08
C MET A 30 29.73 -13.11 -0.77
N VAL A 31 29.42 -13.76 -1.90
CA VAL A 31 28.13 -13.62 -2.58
C VAL A 31 26.99 -14.05 -1.66
N ARG A 32 27.10 -15.19 -0.98
CA ARG A 32 26.09 -15.66 -0.01
C ARG A 32 25.89 -14.67 1.15
N GLU A 33 26.98 -14.13 1.67
CA GLU A 33 26.92 -13.15 2.75
C GLU A 33 26.20 -11.85 2.31
N LEU A 34 26.51 -11.35 1.10
CA LEU A 34 25.85 -10.19 0.52
C LEU A 34 24.34 -10.44 0.30
N GLN A 35 23.99 -11.58 -0.30
CA GLN A 35 22.57 -11.99 -0.47
C GLN A 35 21.86 -12.07 0.89
N GLY A 36 22.48 -12.69 1.89
CA GLY A 36 21.90 -12.78 3.23
C GLY A 36 21.73 -11.41 3.91
N ARG A 37 22.62 -10.46 3.65
CA ARG A 37 22.50 -9.07 4.12
C ARG A 37 21.36 -8.35 3.42
N GLU A 38 21.24 -8.50 2.12
CA GLU A 38 20.16 -7.90 1.31
C GLU A 38 18.78 -8.39 1.76
N ASP A 39 18.63 -9.70 1.97
CA ASP A 39 17.41 -10.30 2.49
C ASP A 39 17.05 -9.79 3.90
N ARG A 40 18.06 -9.67 4.78
CA ARG A 40 17.84 -9.10 6.13
C ARG A 40 17.42 -7.64 6.06
N ASN A 41 18.06 -6.84 5.20
CA ASN A 41 17.71 -5.43 5.03
C ASN A 41 16.28 -5.27 4.49
N ARG A 42 15.90 -6.10 3.51
CA ARG A 42 14.52 -6.10 2.99
C ARG A 42 13.50 -6.38 4.09
N LYS A 43 13.70 -7.46 4.86
CA LYS A 43 12.79 -7.80 5.99
C LYS A 43 12.75 -6.72 7.06
N LEU A 44 13.85 -6.06 7.31
CA LEU A 44 13.93 -4.97 8.29
C LEU A 44 13.13 -3.76 7.81
N LEU A 45 13.25 -3.39 6.53
CA LEU A 45 12.46 -2.32 5.92
C LEU A 45 10.96 -2.65 5.94
N ASP A 46 10.57 -3.87 5.60
CA ASP A 46 9.17 -4.30 5.66
C ASP A 46 8.61 -4.18 7.09
N SER A 47 9.43 -4.53 8.10
CA SER A 47 9.08 -4.36 9.51
C SER A 47 8.92 -2.89 9.91
N TYR A 48 9.76 -2.00 9.39
CA TYR A 48 9.64 -0.56 9.66
C TYR A 48 8.37 0.03 9.06
N PHE A 49 8.02 -0.32 7.82
CA PHE A 49 6.76 0.12 7.22
C PHE A 49 5.55 -0.35 8.03
N ALA A 50 5.54 -1.61 8.44
CA ALA A 50 4.48 -2.16 9.28
C ALA A 50 4.41 -1.47 10.66
N ALA A 51 5.56 -1.18 11.27
CA ALA A 51 5.61 -0.49 12.57
C ALA A 51 5.14 0.97 12.46
N LEU A 52 5.48 1.69 11.38
CA LEU A 52 5.00 3.04 11.14
C LEU A 52 3.48 3.07 10.93
N ALA A 53 2.95 2.13 10.13
CA ALA A 53 1.51 1.98 9.94
C ALA A 53 0.79 1.69 11.28
N ALA A 54 1.32 0.74 12.06
CA ALA A 54 0.77 0.41 13.38
C ALA A 54 0.82 1.59 14.36
N ALA A 55 1.87 2.41 14.33
CA ALA A 55 1.98 3.60 15.17
C ALA A 55 0.95 4.68 14.81
N LEU A 56 0.67 4.84 13.50
CA LEU A 56 -0.41 5.70 13.03
C LEU A 56 -1.79 5.19 13.43
N ASP A 57 -2.04 3.92 13.19
CA ASP A 57 -3.28 3.25 13.58
C ASP A 57 -3.51 3.34 15.11
N ALA A 58 -2.44 3.31 15.92
CA ALA A 58 -2.56 3.46 17.38
C ALA A 58 -2.90 4.89 17.81
N ARG A 59 -2.56 5.92 17.01
CA ARG A 59 -2.92 7.32 17.28
C ARG A 59 -4.38 7.60 16.95
N ASP A 60 -4.92 6.96 15.93
CA ASP A 60 -6.31 7.07 15.51
C ASP A 60 -7.06 5.80 15.95
N PRO A 61 -7.81 5.83 17.07
CA PRO A 61 -8.52 4.66 17.60
C PRO A 61 -9.55 4.09 16.62
N TYR A 62 -9.84 4.81 15.51
CA TYR A 62 -10.73 4.36 14.44
C TYR A 62 -10.04 3.46 13.43
N THR A 63 -8.70 3.36 13.47
CA THR A 63 -7.91 2.73 12.41
C THR A 63 -7.10 1.51 12.85
N ALA A 64 -7.37 0.93 14.02
CA ALA A 64 -6.63 -0.24 14.50
C ALA A 64 -6.59 -1.37 13.42
N GLY A 65 -5.39 -1.64 12.88
CA GLY A 65 -5.15 -2.61 11.80
C GLY A 65 -5.74 -2.22 10.45
N HIS A 66 -6.21 -1.01 10.27
CA HIS A 66 -6.76 -0.49 9.01
C HIS A 66 -5.71 -0.52 7.90
N SER A 67 -4.55 0.09 8.14
CA SER A 67 -3.49 0.17 7.14
C SER A 67 -3.07 -1.20 6.62
N LEU A 68 -3.02 -2.21 7.50
CA LEU A 68 -2.70 -3.58 7.12
C LEU A 68 -3.81 -4.20 6.24
N ARG A 69 -5.09 -4.06 6.65
CA ARG A 69 -6.21 -4.60 5.85
C ARG A 69 -6.32 -3.92 4.49
N VAL A 70 -6.12 -2.61 4.42
CA VAL A 70 -6.08 -1.86 3.14
C VAL A 70 -4.96 -2.39 2.25
N ALA A 71 -3.77 -2.64 2.81
CA ALA A 71 -2.66 -3.22 2.06
C ALA A 71 -2.99 -4.64 1.53
N GLU A 72 -3.60 -5.50 2.36
CA GLU A 72 -4.03 -6.85 1.95
C GLU A 72 -5.08 -6.80 0.84
N TYR A 73 -6.10 -5.94 0.95
CA TYR A 73 -7.11 -5.76 -0.11
C TYR A 73 -6.50 -5.19 -1.39
N SER A 74 -5.55 -4.25 -1.28
CA SER A 74 -4.83 -3.70 -2.43
C SER A 74 -4.04 -4.77 -3.18
N VAL A 75 -3.36 -5.66 -2.44
CA VAL A 75 -2.65 -6.83 -3.02
C VAL A 75 -3.61 -7.75 -3.77
N VAL A 76 -4.78 -8.04 -3.19
CA VAL A 76 -5.83 -8.83 -3.88
C VAL A 76 -6.21 -8.18 -5.21
N ILE A 77 -6.47 -6.87 -5.21
CA ILE A 77 -6.82 -6.13 -6.44
C ILE A 77 -5.65 -6.16 -7.43
N GLY A 78 -4.42 -5.95 -6.98
CA GLY A 78 -3.22 -5.99 -7.80
C GLY A 78 -3.03 -7.34 -8.49
N HIS A 79 -3.21 -8.46 -7.77
CA HIS A 79 -3.17 -9.79 -8.36
C HIS A 79 -4.28 -10.01 -9.39
N LEU A 80 -5.50 -9.57 -9.11
CA LEU A 80 -6.63 -9.64 -10.04
C LEU A 80 -6.39 -8.82 -11.31
N ALA A 81 -5.68 -7.70 -11.19
CA ALA A 81 -5.28 -6.83 -12.29
C ALA A 81 -4.06 -7.36 -13.07
N GLY A 82 -3.41 -8.44 -12.61
CA GLY A 82 -2.27 -9.05 -13.27
C GLY A 82 -0.96 -8.29 -13.08
N LEU A 83 -0.79 -7.55 -11.98
CA LEU A 83 0.45 -6.87 -11.67
C LEU A 83 1.58 -7.86 -11.40
N ARG A 84 2.81 -7.48 -11.74
CA ARG A 84 4.02 -8.27 -11.45
C ARG A 84 4.28 -8.27 -9.94
N GLN A 85 5.00 -9.28 -9.44
CA GLN A 85 5.29 -9.40 -8.01
C GLN A 85 6.01 -8.17 -7.44
N GLU A 86 6.91 -7.56 -8.20
CA GLU A 86 7.62 -6.34 -7.80
C GLU A 86 6.66 -5.16 -7.59
N ASP A 87 5.67 -5.01 -8.49
CA ASP A 87 4.64 -3.97 -8.38
C ASP A 87 3.67 -4.25 -7.23
N ILE A 88 3.39 -5.53 -6.93
CA ILE A 88 2.60 -5.97 -5.76
C ILE A 88 3.31 -5.60 -4.45
N ASP A 89 4.62 -5.85 -4.36
CA ASP A 89 5.42 -5.52 -3.17
C ASP A 89 5.47 -4.00 -2.93
N LEU A 90 5.57 -3.21 -4.00
CA LEU A 90 5.49 -1.75 -3.93
C LEU A 90 4.09 -1.28 -3.51
N LEU A 91 3.04 -1.81 -4.12
CA LEU A 91 1.65 -1.49 -3.80
C LEU A 91 1.32 -1.78 -2.34
N TYR A 92 1.76 -2.93 -1.81
CA TYR A 92 1.58 -3.29 -0.41
C TYR A 92 2.15 -2.23 0.53
N LYS A 93 3.40 -1.81 0.29
CA LYS A 93 4.09 -0.79 1.08
C LYS A 93 3.45 0.59 0.94
N THR A 94 3.05 0.95 -0.28
CA THR A 94 2.33 2.20 -0.54
C THR A 94 1.02 2.25 0.26
N ALA A 95 0.27 1.15 0.26
CA ALA A 95 -0.97 1.04 0.99
C ALA A 95 -0.77 1.08 2.52
N LEU A 96 0.32 0.50 3.06
CA LEU A 96 0.66 0.66 4.47
C LEU A 96 0.91 2.12 4.86
N LEU A 97 1.44 2.92 3.94
CA LEU A 97 1.84 4.32 4.18
C LEU A 97 0.80 5.34 3.71
N HIS A 98 -0.32 4.93 3.10
CA HIS A 98 -1.24 5.85 2.44
C HIS A 98 -1.69 7.00 3.35
N ASP A 99 -1.88 6.71 4.61
CA ASP A 99 -2.38 7.62 5.65
C ASP A 99 -1.26 8.28 6.48
N ILE A 100 0.05 8.11 6.15
CA ILE A 100 1.17 8.62 6.97
C ILE A 100 1.06 10.12 7.25
N GLY A 101 0.48 10.90 6.36
CA GLY A 101 0.28 12.33 6.52
C GLY A 101 -0.71 12.72 7.63
N LYS A 102 -1.54 11.80 8.12
CA LYS A 102 -2.42 12.04 9.28
C LYS A 102 -1.65 12.39 10.55
N ILE A 103 -0.34 12.10 10.60
CA ILE A 103 0.52 12.55 11.70
C ILE A 103 0.55 14.09 11.83
N GLY A 104 0.34 14.81 10.73
CA GLY A 104 0.25 16.28 10.69
C GLY A 104 -1.11 16.84 11.08
N VAL A 105 -2.16 16.03 11.17
CA VAL A 105 -3.51 16.47 11.55
C VAL A 105 -3.57 16.62 13.07
N ARG A 106 -4.15 17.75 13.55
CA ARG A 106 -4.27 18.02 14.99
C ARG A 106 -5.24 17.05 15.66
N ASP A 107 -4.95 16.64 16.91
CA ASP A 107 -5.77 15.66 17.64
C ASP A 107 -7.22 16.12 17.84
N ASN A 108 -7.46 17.41 18.04
CA ASN A 108 -8.81 17.95 18.18
C ASN A 108 -9.65 17.84 16.90
N VAL A 109 -9.03 17.63 15.75
CA VAL A 109 -9.69 17.36 14.47
C VAL A 109 -9.75 15.86 14.19
N LEU A 110 -8.60 15.18 14.32
CA LEU A 110 -8.48 13.74 14.03
C LEU A 110 -9.38 12.89 14.94
N LEU A 111 -9.44 13.24 16.23
CA LEU A 111 -10.17 12.49 17.26
C LEU A 111 -11.56 13.10 17.55
N LYS A 112 -12.03 14.02 16.72
CA LYS A 112 -13.31 14.69 16.96
C LYS A 112 -14.48 13.72 16.89
N GLU A 113 -15.26 13.70 17.95
CA GLU A 113 -16.54 12.99 17.95
C GLU A 113 -17.60 13.78 17.18
N GLY A 114 -18.09 13.22 16.10
CA GLY A 114 -19.14 13.82 15.29
C GLY A 114 -18.68 14.36 13.93
N LYS A 115 -19.48 15.26 13.35
CA LYS A 115 -19.20 15.81 12.01
C LYS A 115 -18.10 16.89 12.08
N LEU A 116 -17.16 16.81 11.16
CA LEU A 116 -16.16 17.86 10.94
C LEU A 116 -16.83 19.10 10.33
N THR A 117 -16.35 20.30 10.68
CA THR A 117 -16.66 21.52 9.92
C THR A 117 -15.95 21.50 8.57
N ALA A 118 -16.26 22.42 7.67
CA ALA A 118 -15.59 22.50 6.38
C ALA A 118 -14.07 22.74 6.54
N GLU A 119 -13.69 23.63 7.47
CA GLU A 119 -12.29 23.98 7.78
C GLU A 119 -11.54 22.81 8.41
N GLU A 120 -12.19 22.03 9.28
CA GLU A 120 -11.61 20.82 9.87
C GLU A 120 -11.45 19.73 8.81
N PHE A 121 -12.43 19.57 7.94
CA PHE A 121 -12.35 18.61 6.84
C PHE A 121 -11.24 18.96 5.85
N ASP A 122 -11.01 20.26 5.58
CA ASP A 122 -9.89 20.70 4.74
C ASP A 122 -8.53 20.39 5.38
N GLN A 123 -8.41 20.42 6.71
CA GLN A 123 -7.19 19.96 7.39
C GLN A 123 -6.97 18.47 7.20
N VAL A 124 -8.04 17.66 7.25
CA VAL A 124 -7.93 16.21 6.98
C VAL A 124 -7.58 15.98 5.51
N LYS A 125 -8.21 16.68 4.56
CA LYS A 125 -7.90 16.55 3.11
C LYS A 125 -6.45 16.86 2.75
N ALA A 126 -5.72 17.54 3.61
CA ALA A 126 -4.31 17.84 3.38
C ALA A 126 -3.38 16.63 3.62
N HIS A 127 -3.84 15.54 4.29
CA HIS A 127 -2.95 14.45 4.67
C HIS A 127 -2.29 13.71 3.50
N PRO A 128 -2.87 13.54 2.29
CA PRO A 128 -2.16 12.88 1.20
C PRO A 128 -0.92 13.67 0.76
N ALA A 129 -1.07 15.00 0.61
CA ALA A 129 0.05 15.88 0.28
C ALA A 129 1.07 16.00 1.43
N GLN A 130 0.61 15.99 2.69
CA GLN A 130 1.50 15.95 3.85
C GLN A 130 2.26 14.62 3.93
N GLY A 131 1.61 13.50 3.59
CA GLY A 131 2.23 12.18 3.52
C GLY A 131 3.35 12.13 2.49
N GLU A 132 3.13 12.63 1.29
CA GLU A 132 4.16 12.79 0.28
C GLU A 132 5.33 13.62 0.81
N ASN A 133 5.07 14.79 1.41
CA ASN A 133 6.11 15.66 1.96
C ASN A 133 6.93 14.97 3.09
N ILE A 134 6.31 14.14 3.91
CA ILE A 134 7.01 13.36 4.95
C ILE A 134 7.94 12.33 4.30
N LEU A 135 7.47 11.61 3.30
CA LEU A 135 8.24 10.58 2.61
C LEU A 135 9.42 11.17 1.83
N LEU A 136 9.28 12.36 1.28
CA LEU A 136 10.35 13.11 0.61
C LEU A 136 11.52 13.52 1.53
N GLN A 137 11.36 13.46 2.87
CA GLN A 137 12.46 13.72 3.82
C GLN A 137 13.35 12.50 4.07
N ILE A 138 12.99 11.33 3.53
CA ILE A 138 13.75 10.09 3.73
C ILE A 138 14.91 10.03 2.72
N GLU A 139 16.09 9.79 3.23
CA GLU A 139 17.31 9.63 2.42
C GLU A 139 17.61 8.15 2.13
N PRO A 140 18.11 7.82 0.93
CA PRO A 140 18.36 8.72 -0.20
C PRO A 140 17.05 9.15 -0.91
N PRO A 141 17.03 10.29 -1.64
CA PRO A 141 15.79 10.90 -2.18
C PRO A 141 14.97 9.99 -3.11
N ASP A 142 15.62 9.03 -3.77
CA ASP A 142 14.98 8.07 -4.68
C ASP A 142 14.36 6.86 -3.97
N ALA A 143 14.69 6.66 -2.68
CA ALA A 143 14.20 5.51 -1.92
C ALA A 143 12.68 5.47 -1.78
N MET A 144 12.04 6.63 -1.65
CA MET A 144 10.60 6.74 -1.48
C MET A 144 9.83 7.10 -2.77
N ALA A 145 10.53 7.45 -3.85
CA ALA A 145 9.92 7.83 -5.12
C ALA A 145 8.81 6.87 -5.62
N PRO A 146 8.95 5.53 -5.52
CA PRO A 146 7.91 4.61 -6.00
C PRO A 146 6.59 4.66 -5.21
N TYR A 147 6.59 5.24 -4.00
CA TYR A 147 5.43 5.27 -3.11
C TYR A 147 4.64 6.58 -3.18
N LEU A 148 5.31 7.69 -3.58
CA LEU A 148 4.79 9.06 -3.46
C LEU A 148 3.45 9.25 -4.17
N GLU A 149 3.39 8.85 -5.43
CA GLU A 149 2.18 9.04 -6.25
C GLU A 149 0.97 8.30 -5.68
N GLY A 150 1.15 7.09 -5.18
CA GLY A 150 0.07 6.31 -4.57
C GLY A 150 -0.40 6.91 -3.25
N VAL A 151 0.53 7.37 -2.39
CA VAL A 151 0.21 8.06 -1.12
C VAL A 151 -0.51 9.37 -1.39
N ARG A 152 -0.08 10.15 -2.39
CA ARG A 152 -0.70 11.43 -2.71
C ARG A 152 -2.10 11.28 -3.30
N SER A 153 -2.35 10.24 -4.12
CA SER A 153 -3.54 10.16 -4.98
C SER A 153 -4.65 9.20 -4.50
N HIS A 154 -4.51 8.55 -3.34
CA HIS A 154 -5.49 7.54 -2.89
C HIS A 154 -6.89 8.09 -2.56
N HIS A 155 -7.04 9.40 -2.42
CA HIS A 155 -8.33 10.09 -2.27
C HIS A 155 -8.80 10.80 -3.55
N GLU A 156 -8.10 10.59 -4.66
CA GLU A 156 -8.63 11.02 -5.95
C GLU A 156 -9.85 10.18 -6.33
N ARG A 157 -10.79 10.81 -7.03
CA ARG A 157 -12.01 10.16 -7.52
C ARG A 157 -11.95 10.03 -9.02
N TYR A 158 -12.44 8.94 -9.53
CA TYR A 158 -12.41 8.66 -10.97
C TYR A 158 -13.14 9.73 -11.81
N ASP A 159 -14.15 10.41 -11.24
CA ASP A 159 -14.87 11.53 -11.84
C ASP A 159 -14.15 12.88 -11.76
N GLY A 160 -13.02 12.98 -11.05
CA GLY A 160 -12.25 14.21 -10.86
C GLY A 160 -12.73 15.09 -9.71
N ALA A 161 -13.69 14.61 -8.90
CA ALA A 161 -14.18 15.33 -7.72
C ALA A 161 -13.42 14.98 -6.43
N GLY A 162 -12.24 14.34 -6.57
CA GLY A 162 -11.36 13.96 -5.48
C GLY A 162 -10.40 15.05 -5.02
N TYR A 163 -9.42 14.66 -4.26
CA TYR A 163 -8.35 15.53 -3.76
C TYR A 163 -7.03 14.75 -3.62
N PRO A 164 -5.85 15.39 -3.59
CA PRO A 164 -5.62 16.85 -3.52
C PRO A 164 -5.61 17.56 -4.88
N ASP A 165 -5.41 16.84 -6.01
CA ASP A 165 -5.12 17.44 -7.31
C ASP A 165 -6.34 17.46 -8.25
N GLY A 166 -7.41 16.74 -7.94
CA GLY A 166 -8.62 16.64 -8.77
C GLY A 166 -8.38 15.87 -10.08
N LEU A 167 -7.46 14.89 -10.04
CA LEU A 167 -7.14 14.02 -11.19
C LEU A 167 -8.36 13.18 -11.60
N LYS A 168 -8.48 12.90 -12.91
CA LYS A 168 -9.63 12.20 -13.45
C LYS A 168 -9.25 10.95 -14.24
N GLY A 169 -10.01 9.89 -14.04
CA GLY A 169 -9.85 8.67 -14.82
C GLY A 169 -8.47 8.05 -14.67
N GLN A 170 -7.79 7.84 -15.78
CA GLN A 170 -6.45 7.25 -15.82
C GLN A 170 -5.30 8.25 -15.54
N GLU A 171 -5.59 9.54 -15.37
CA GLU A 171 -4.62 10.51 -14.85
C GLU A 171 -4.26 10.20 -13.41
N ILE A 172 -5.18 9.55 -12.67
CA ILE A 172 -4.92 9.07 -11.31
C ILE A 172 -3.89 7.92 -11.38
N PRO A 173 -2.77 8.02 -10.66
CA PRO A 173 -1.77 6.96 -10.57
C PRO A 173 -2.37 5.60 -10.23
N LEU A 174 -1.81 4.54 -10.81
CA LEU A 174 -2.32 3.17 -10.69
C LEU A 174 -2.56 2.75 -9.23
N PHE A 175 -1.57 2.97 -8.37
CA PHE A 175 -1.66 2.58 -6.96
C PHE A 175 -2.72 3.38 -6.21
N GLY A 176 -2.87 4.67 -6.51
CA GLY A 176 -3.95 5.50 -5.94
C GLY A 176 -5.33 4.95 -6.27
N ARG A 177 -5.58 4.56 -7.53
CA ARG A 177 -6.87 3.96 -7.94
C ARG A 177 -7.17 2.64 -7.24
N ILE A 178 -6.15 1.80 -7.03
CA ILE A 178 -6.29 0.52 -6.33
C ILE A 178 -6.56 0.75 -4.84
N ILE A 179 -5.75 1.57 -4.20
CA ILE A 179 -5.84 1.86 -2.76
C ILE A 179 -7.19 2.51 -2.43
N ALA A 180 -7.70 3.43 -3.27
CA ALA A 180 -9.01 4.06 -3.08
C ALA A 180 -10.17 3.05 -2.96
N VAL A 181 -10.13 1.94 -3.71
CA VAL A 181 -11.14 0.87 -3.61
C VAL A 181 -10.98 0.08 -2.31
N ALA A 182 -9.75 -0.28 -1.97
CA ALA A 182 -9.42 -1.05 -0.77
C ALA A 182 -9.74 -0.28 0.51
N ASP A 183 -9.32 0.98 0.59
CA ASP A 183 -9.58 1.88 1.70
C ASP A 183 -11.08 2.09 1.91
N ALA A 184 -11.83 2.41 0.86
CA ALA A 184 -13.28 2.57 0.94
C ALA A 184 -13.97 1.32 1.47
N TYR A 185 -13.56 0.13 1.03
CA TYR A 185 -14.13 -1.12 1.51
C TYR A 185 -13.84 -1.33 3.00
N ASP A 186 -12.59 -1.16 3.43
CA ASP A 186 -12.24 -1.29 4.84
C ASP A 186 -12.96 -0.25 5.70
N ALA A 187 -12.97 1.01 5.28
CA ALA A 187 -13.67 2.09 5.99
C ALA A 187 -15.17 1.85 6.16
N MET A 188 -15.81 1.15 5.22
CA MET A 188 -17.23 0.79 5.31
C MET A 188 -17.47 -0.43 6.19
N THR A 189 -16.58 -1.43 6.19
CA THR A 189 -16.82 -2.73 6.83
C THR A 189 -16.20 -2.86 8.23
N SER A 190 -15.27 -1.99 8.60
CA SER A 190 -14.65 -1.98 9.92
C SER A 190 -15.52 -1.28 10.96
N ASP A 191 -15.55 -1.85 12.18
CA ASP A 191 -16.16 -1.22 13.33
C ASP A 191 -15.40 0.06 13.70
N ARG A 192 -16.15 1.10 14.04
CA ARG A 192 -15.61 2.35 14.59
C ARG A 192 -16.27 2.60 15.95
N PRO A 193 -15.64 3.29 16.90
CA PRO A 193 -16.17 3.45 18.27
C PRO A 193 -17.64 3.91 18.35
N TYR A 194 -18.10 4.65 17.35
CA TYR A 194 -19.48 5.18 17.29
C TYR A 194 -20.34 4.57 16.19
N ARG A 195 -19.83 3.60 15.44
CA ARG A 195 -20.56 2.98 14.32
C ARG A 195 -20.06 1.57 14.07
N SER A 196 -20.92 0.60 14.18
CA SER A 196 -20.64 -0.75 13.69
C SER A 196 -20.40 -0.71 12.18
N GLY A 197 -19.44 -1.51 11.73
CA GLY A 197 -19.16 -1.70 10.31
C GLY A 197 -20.42 -2.20 9.59
N MET A 198 -20.61 -1.74 8.38
CA MET A 198 -21.73 -2.25 7.59
C MET A 198 -21.46 -3.69 7.12
N LYS A 199 -22.53 -4.40 6.81
CA LYS A 199 -22.38 -5.74 6.24
C LYS A 199 -21.60 -5.66 4.92
N SER A 200 -20.69 -6.60 4.73
CA SER A 200 -19.88 -6.64 3.52
C SER A 200 -20.69 -6.61 2.23
N VAL A 201 -21.89 -7.21 2.22
CA VAL A 201 -22.76 -7.19 1.02
C VAL A 201 -23.19 -5.77 0.68
N ASP A 202 -23.48 -4.95 1.68
CA ASP A 202 -23.90 -3.56 1.50
C ASP A 202 -22.73 -2.70 1.02
N ALA A 203 -21.55 -2.87 1.60
CA ALA A 203 -20.31 -2.21 1.14
C ALA A 203 -19.97 -2.57 -0.32
N LEU A 204 -20.10 -3.85 -0.70
CA LEU A 204 -19.90 -4.28 -2.08
C LEU A 204 -20.92 -3.71 -3.05
N ASN A 205 -22.17 -3.49 -2.62
CA ASN A 205 -23.18 -2.82 -3.44
C ASN A 205 -22.85 -1.32 -3.63
N ILE A 206 -22.32 -0.65 -2.61
CA ILE A 206 -21.87 0.74 -2.70
C ILE A 206 -20.69 0.85 -3.68
N LEU A 207 -19.68 -0.04 -3.57
CA LEU A 207 -18.55 -0.08 -4.51
C LEU A 207 -19.03 -0.30 -5.94
N GLU A 208 -19.95 -1.23 -6.16
CA GLU A 208 -20.52 -1.49 -7.48
C GLU A 208 -21.24 -0.27 -8.06
N ALA A 209 -22.02 0.43 -7.25
CA ALA A 209 -22.76 1.63 -7.67
C ALA A 209 -21.84 2.83 -7.96
N GLY A 210 -20.68 2.91 -7.31
CA GLY A 210 -19.71 3.99 -7.48
C GLY A 210 -18.68 3.76 -8.58
N ARG A 211 -18.76 2.65 -9.33
CA ARG A 211 -17.86 2.36 -10.46
C ARG A 211 -17.93 3.45 -11.51
N GLY A 212 -16.75 3.91 -11.96
CA GLY A 212 -16.63 4.95 -13.00
C GLY A 212 -16.99 6.36 -12.52
N THR A 213 -17.37 6.52 -11.25
CA THR A 213 -17.58 7.83 -10.59
C THR A 213 -16.61 8.00 -9.44
N GLN A 214 -16.80 7.35 -8.32
CA GLN A 214 -15.89 7.45 -7.19
C GLN A 214 -14.64 6.57 -7.40
N TRP A 215 -14.82 5.37 -7.93
CA TRP A 215 -13.73 4.39 -8.10
C TRP A 215 -13.53 3.99 -9.56
N ASP A 216 -12.29 3.54 -9.83
CA ASP A 216 -11.96 2.91 -11.11
C ASP A 216 -12.92 1.74 -11.37
N PRO A 217 -13.60 1.73 -12.55
CA PRO A 217 -14.64 0.74 -12.82
C PRO A 217 -14.10 -0.69 -12.90
N ASP A 218 -12.86 -0.88 -13.34
CA ASP A 218 -12.26 -2.20 -13.50
C ASP A 218 -11.82 -2.75 -12.15
N PHE A 219 -11.09 -1.97 -11.35
CA PHE A 219 -10.60 -2.41 -10.03
C PHE A 219 -11.76 -2.65 -9.05
N ALA A 220 -12.72 -1.76 -8.99
CA ALA A 220 -13.91 -1.96 -8.16
C ALA A 220 -14.71 -3.19 -8.61
N GLY A 221 -14.91 -3.38 -9.93
CA GLY A 221 -15.61 -4.54 -10.46
C GLY A 221 -14.91 -5.87 -10.20
N MET A 222 -13.59 -5.93 -10.37
CA MET A 222 -12.78 -7.12 -10.07
C MET A 222 -12.86 -7.47 -8.58
N PHE A 223 -12.69 -6.50 -7.70
CA PHE A 223 -12.73 -6.68 -6.26
C PHE A 223 -14.11 -7.14 -5.78
N VAL A 224 -15.18 -6.50 -6.23
CA VAL A 224 -16.57 -6.89 -5.89
C VAL A 224 -16.85 -8.33 -6.31
N LYS A 225 -16.46 -8.71 -7.53
CA LYS A 225 -16.66 -10.08 -8.05
C LYS A 225 -15.89 -11.09 -7.21
N TYR A 226 -14.65 -10.81 -6.86
CA TYR A 226 -13.80 -11.67 -6.03
C TYR A 226 -14.41 -11.86 -4.64
N MET A 227 -14.71 -10.77 -3.93
CA MET A 227 -15.23 -10.81 -2.55
C MET A 227 -16.60 -11.49 -2.45
N ARG A 228 -17.46 -11.34 -3.45
CA ARG A 228 -18.75 -12.07 -3.52
C ARG A 228 -18.55 -13.56 -3.69
N LYS A 229 -17.52 -14.00 -4.43
CA LYS A 229 -17.20 -15.43 -4.62
C LYS A 229 -16.63 -16.04 -3.33
N GLU A 230 -15.67 -15.40 -2.70
CA GLU A 230 -15.05 -15.85 -1.45
C GLU A 230 -16.09 -16.05 -0.34
N LYS A 231 -17.02 -15.10 -0.16
CA LYS A 231 -18.06 -15.22 0.87
C LYS A 231 -19.09 -16.31 0.59
N LYS A 232 -19.39 -16.61 -0.67
CA LYS A 232 -20.22 -17.77 -1.00
C LYS A 232 -19.54 -19.08 -0.61
N MET A 233 -18.22 -19.18 -0.78
CA MET A 233 -17.46 -20.38 -0.40
C MET A 233 -17.40 -20.58 1.13
N ILE A 234 -17.31 -19.49 1.90
CA ILE A 234 -17.28 -19.54 3.38
C ILE A 234 -18.67 -19.90 3.95
N ALA A 235 -19.75 -19.46 3.33
CA ALA A 235 -21.12 -19.74 3.77
C ALA A 235 -21.58 -21.20 3.48
N ILE A 236 -20.83 -21.95 2.69
CA ILE A 236 -21.12 -23.36 2.33
C ILE A 236 -20.30 -24.36 3.18
N ARG A 237 -19.34 -23.87 3.96
CA ARG A 237 -18.57 -24.66 4.92
C ARG A 237 -19.13 -24.52 6.33
#